data_695eb3ae7e0b87ed8d827e77eaa196d7
#
_entry.id   695eb3ae7e0b87ed8d827e77eaa196d7
#
_cell.length_a   1.000
_cell.length_b   1.000
_cell.length_c   1.000
_cell.angle_alpha   90.00
_cell.angle_beta   90.00
_cell.angle_gamma   90.00
#
_symmetry.space_group_name_H-M   'P 1'
#
loop_
_entity.id
_entity.type
_entity.pdbx_description
1 polymer ?
#
loop_
_entity_poly.entity_id
_entity_poly.type
_entity_poly.pdbx_seq_one_letter_code
_entity_poly.pdbx_strand_id
1 'polypeptide(L)'
;MTVRPEEHRARSWGGWPADEYEARERLLVAADACYAEKGPVRTRMSDIARRAGVHRSTVYYYFAKKDALLAASFVRVLAATAEAVEQCWQTADPFLTQLIAACLRGTEIARSSPIMRSLMEEHQALGVAYHAAEGSELWRAKLADTLVRRLEAAAAAGEIRCDLPADTLARWIVRISFSLIAEPAKPEDGGDKGVLRNLLVASLTPRAQPGRRPGNCIG
;
A
#
# COMPACT_ATOMS: atom_id res chain seq x y z
N MET A 1 -11.64 44.73 4.63
CA MET A 1 -12.42 43.72 5.39
C MET A 1 -11.93 42.35 4.98
N THR A 2 -10.98 41.80 5.71
CA THR A 2 -10.31 40.53 5.41
C THR A 2 -11.22 39.42 5.93
N VAL A 3 -11.92 38.74 5.04
CA VAL A 3 -12.75 37.56 5.35
C VAL A 3 -11.81 36.49 5.90
N ARG A 4 -12.08 36.02 7.11
CA ARG A 4 -11.27 34.98 7.76
C ARG A 4 -11.26 33.71 6.89
N PRO A 5 -10.12 33.00 6.77
CA PRO A 5 -10.00 31.79 5.97
C PRO A 5 -11.03 30.70 6.35
N GLU A 6 -11.49 30.71 7.59
CA GLU A 6 -12.49 29.78 8.14
C GLU A 6 -13.89 29.93 7.53
N GLU A 7 -14.35 31.17 7.25
CA GLU A 7 -15.67 31.38 6.69
C GLU A 7 -15.80 30.95 5.21
N HIS A 8 -14.66 30.91 4.49
CA HIS A 8 -14.64 30.44 3.11
C HIS A 8 -14.68 28.91 3.01
N ARG A 9 -14.13 28.22 4.02
CA ARG A 9 -14.22 26.74 4.15
C ARG A 9 -15.64 26.25 4.37
N ALA A 10 -16.42 26.93 5.22
CA ALA A 10 -17.75 26.50 5.62
C ALA A 10 -18.75 26.38 4.46
N ARG A 11 -18.62 27.22 3.45
CA ARG A 11 -19.57 27.30 2.32
C ARG A 11 -19.34 26.24 1.24
N SER A 12 -18.21 25.51 1.29
CA SER A 12 -17.81 24.61 0.20
C SER A 12 -18.07 23.13 0.45
N TRP A 13 -18.42 22.71 1.69
CA TRP A 13 -18.51 21.29 2.02
C TRP A 13 -19.94 20.74 2.20
N GLY A 14 -21.00 21.53 2.06
CA GLY A 14 -22.39 21.06 2.33
C GLY A 14 -22.62 20.52 3.76
N GLY A 15 -21.61 20.62 4.61
CA GLY A 15 -21.47 20.22 6.00
C GLY A 15 -19.99 20.20 6.38
N TRP A 16 -19.62 20.70 7.55
CA TRP A 16 -18.24 20.75 8.02
C TRP A 16 -17.65 19.34 8.19
N PRO A 17 -16.46 19.02 7.64
CA PRO A 17 -15.70 17.89 8.13
C PRO A 17 -15.34 18.14 9.60
N ALA A 18 -15.45 17.11 10.43
CA ALA A 18 -15.20 17.21 11.86
C ALA A 18 -13.75 17.61 12.16
N ASP A 19 -12.82 17.19 11.27
CA ASP A 19 -11.40 17.49 11.37
C ASP A 19 -10.70 17.44 9.99
N GLU A 20 -9.40 17.68 9.99
CA GLU A 20 -8.55 17.61 8.80
C GLU A 20 -8.51 16.20 8.19
N TYR A 21 -8.56 15.16 9.02
CA TYR A 21 -8.56 13.77 8.57
C TYR A 21 -9.82 13.47 7.76
N GLU A 22 -11.00 13.82 8.26
CA GLU A 22 -12.27 13.63 7.54
C GLU A 22 -12.29 14.40 6.21
N ALA A 23 -11.74 15.63 6.20
CA ALA A 23 -11.63 16.42 4.98
C ALA A 23 -10.77 15.72 3.92
N ARG A 24 -9.62 15.17 4.32
CA ARG A 24 -8.73 14.42 3.42
C ARG A 24 -9.40 13.15 2.91
N GLU A 25 -10.08 12.39 3.77
CA GLU A 25 -10.81 11.18 3.38
C GLU A 25 -11.95 11.45 2.38
N ARG A 26 -12.72 12.51 2.57
CA ARG A 26 -13.76 12.92 1.60
C ARG A 26 -13.16 13.25 0.22
N LEU A 27 -12.00 13.91 0.19
CA LEU A 27 -11.31 14.19 -1.06
C LEU A 27 -10.76 12.92 -1.71
N LEU A 28 -10.23 11.97 -0.93
CA LEU A 28 -9.75 10.68 -1.42
C LEU A 28 -10.89 9.84 -1.99
N VAL A 29 -12.04 9.77 -1.32
CA VAL A 29 -13.24 9.09 -1.84
C VAL A 29 -13.68 9.68 -3.19
N ALA A 30 -13.69 11.01 -3.30
CA ALA A 30 -14.02 11.68 -4.56
C ALA A 30 -12.98 11.41 -5.66
N ALA A 31 -11.70 11.36 -5.29
CA ALA A 31 -10.61 11.05 -6.22
C ALA A 31 -10.70 9.62 -6.74
N ASP A 32 -10.89 8.65 -5.84
CA ASP A 32 -11.01 7.23 -6.20
C ASP A 32 -12.16 6.98 -7.17
N ALA A 33 -13.30 7.63 -6.93
CA ALA A 33 -14.43 7.54 -7.83
C ALA A 33 -14.13 8.16 -9.21
N CYS A 34 -13.39 9.27 -9.26
CA CYS A 34 -12.94 9.86 -10.53
C CYS A 34 -11.91 8.97 -11.24
N TYR A 35 -11.00 8.34 -10.51
CA TYR A 35 -10.02 7.42 -11.06
C TYR A 35 -10.67 6.16 -11.61
N ALA A 36 -11.65 5.61 -10.92
CA ALA A 36 -12.40 4.44 -11.39
C ALA A 36 -13.22 4.72 -12.67
N GLU A 37 -13.74 5.97 -12.83
CA GLU A 37 -14.56 6.32 -13.98
C GLU A 37 -13.75 6.62 -15.25
N LYS A 38 -12.63 7.30 -15.14
CA LYS A 38 -11.90 7.82 -16.33
C LYS A 38 -10.39 7.67 -16.28
N GLY A 39 -9.89 6.93 -15.31
CA GLY A 39 -8.47 6.70 -15.11
C GLY A 39 -7.72 7.84 -14.44
N PRO A 40 -6.58 7.51 -13.80
CA PRO A 40 -5.76 8.51 -13.11
C PRO A 40 -5.20 9.58 -14.05
N VAL A 41 -4.73 9.22 -15.24
CA VAL A 41 -4.11 10.17 -16.19
C VAL A 41 -5.11 11.24 -16.62
N ARG A 42 -6.34 10.85 -16.98
CA ARG A 42 -7.38 11.77 -17.47
C ARG A 42 -8.09 12.55 -16.37
N THR A 43 -7.99 12.13 -15.11
CA THR A 43 -8.59 12.82 -13.97
C THR A 43 -7.81 14.10 -13.66
N ARG A 44 -8.53 15.22 -13.51
CA ARG A 44 -7.99 16.54 -13.14
C ARG A 44 -8.39 16.89 -11.71
N MET A 45 -7.61 17.73 -11.03
CA MET A 45 -7.94 18.25 -9.69
C MET A 45 -9.30 18.97 -9.66
N SER A 46 -9.72 19.59 -10.78
CA SER A 46 -11.05 20.19 -10.92
C SER A 46 -12.20 19.17 -10.95
N ASP A 47 -11.95 17.98 -11.46
CA ASP A 47 -12.96 16.90 -11.47
C ASP A 47 -13.23 16.41 -10.04
N ILE A 48 -12.15 16.23 -9.29
CA ILE A 48 -12.18 15.82 -7.89
C ILE A 48 -12.88 16.89 -7.04
N ALA A 49 -12.53 18.16 -7.23
CA ALA A 49 -13.18 19.28 -6.55
C ALA A 49 -14.70 19.29 -6.78
N ARG A 50 -15.11 19.17 -8.05
CA ARG A 50 -16.53 19.13 -8.45
C ARG A 50 -17.24 17.94 -7.81
N ARG A 51 -16.64 16.75 -7.82
CA ARG A 51 -17.21 15.54 -7.22
C ARG A 51 -17.31 15.63 -5.70
N ALA A 52 -16.32 16.21 -5.04
CA ALA A 52 -16.32 16.44 -3.60
C ALA A 52 -17.22 17.60 -3.16
N GLY A 53 -17.79 18.37 -4.09
CA GLY A 53 -18.61 19.55 -3.79
C GLY A 53 -17.82 20.70 -3.19
N VAL A 54 -16.53 20.83 -3.53
CA VAL A 54 -15.63 21.85 -2.96
C VAL A 54 -15.00 22.72 -4.03
N HIS A 55 -14.41 23.83 -3.60
CA HIS A 55 -13.63 24.67 -4.49
C HIS A 55 -12.28 24.01 -4.83
N ARG A 56 -11.76 24.24 -6.05
CA ARG A 56 -10.45 23.68 -6.48
C ARG A 56 -9.32 24.05 -5.52
N SER A 57 -9.33 25.25 -4.96
CA SER A 57 -8.34 25.68 -3.96
C SER A 57 -8.34 24.82 -2.70
N THR A 58 -9.51 24.27 -2.31
CA THR A 58 -9.63 23.35 -1.19
C THR A 58 -8.87 22.04 -1.45
N VAL A 59 -8.98 21.50 -2.67
CA VAL A 59 -8.21 20.29 -3.03
C VAL A 59 -6.72 20.55 -2.96
N TYR A 60 -6.25 21.70 -3.50
CA TYR A 60 -4.83 22.06 -3.45
C TYR A 60 -4.31 22.38 -2.05
N TYR A 61 -5.17 22.82 -1.15
CA TYR A 61 -4.80 23.01 0.25
C TYR A 61 -4.40 21.70 0.93
N TYR A 62 -5.17 20.61 0.69
CA TYR A 62 -4.90 19.29 1.29
C TYR A 62 -3.90 18.47 0.49
N PHE A 63 -3.84 18.63 -0.82
CA PHE A 63 -2.98 17.87 -1.72
C PHE A 63 -2.35 18.81 -2.76
N ALA A 64 -1.11 19.20 -2.51
CA ALA A 64 -0.40 20.19 -3.34
C ALA A 64 -0.25 19.77 -4.81
N LYS A 65 -0.26 18.46 -5.09
CA LYS A 65 -0.10 17.90 -6.44
C LYS A 65 -1.05 16.70 -6.63
N LYS A 66 -1.40 16.42 -7.89
CA LYS A 66 -2.17 15.25 -8.27
C LYS A 66 -1.49 13.94 -7.84
N ASP A 67 -0.17 13.87 -7.97
CA ASP A 67 0.60 12.68 -7.59
C ASP A 67 0.53 12.39 -6.09
N ALA A 68 0.51 13.43 -5.24
CA ALA A 68 0.33 13.27 -3.81
C ALA A 68 -1.06 12.70 -3.46
N LEU A 69 -2.09 13.13 -4.17
CA LEU A 69 -3.44 12.59 -4.01
C LEU A 69 -3.51 11.14 -4.51
N LEU A 70 -2.90 10.84 -5.64
CA LEU A 70 -2.83 9.49 -6.19
C LEU A 70 -2.08 8.54 -5.24
N ALA A 71 -0.95 8.97 -4.69
CA ALA A 71 -0.19 8.22 -3.69
C ALA A 71 -1.01 7.97 -2.42
N ALA A 72 -1.75 8.95 -1.94
CA ALA A 72 -2.61 8.79 -0.76
C ALA A 72 -3.77 7.81 -1.01
N SER A 73 -4.41 7.86 -2.19
CA SER A 73 -5.40 6.86 -2.62
C SER A 73 -4.80 5.46 -2.67
N PHE A 74 -3.60 5.34 -3.22
CA PHE A 74 -2.87 4.08 -3.28
C PHE A 74 -2.53 3.52 -1.89
N VAL A 75 -1.98 4.34 -0.98
CA VAL A 75 -1.69 3.95 0.41
C VAL A 75 -2.95 3.50 1.14
N ARG A 76 -4.11 4.11 0.84
CA ARG A 76 -5.40 3.69 1.40
C ARG A 76 -5.80 2.28 0.96
N VAL A 77 -5.62 1.94 -0.32
CA VAL A 77 -5.86 0.57 -0.82
C VAL A 77 -4.95 -0.43 -0.10
N LEU A 78 -3.69 -0.09 0.08
CA LEU A 78 -2.73 -0.96 0.77
C LEU A 78 -3.07 -1.12 2.26
N ALA A 79 -3.52 -0.04 2.92
CA ALA A 79 -3.96 -0.11 4.31
C ALA A 79 -5.18 -1.03 4.48
N ALA A 80 -6.18 -0.89 3.61
CA ALA A 80 -7.35 -1.77 3.59
C ALA A 80 -6.97 -3.23 3.27
N THR A 81 -6.02 -3.44 2.36
CA THR A 81 -5.48 -4.77 2.05
C THR A 81 -4.78 -5.37 3.25
N ALA A 82 -3.93 -4.61 3.96
CA ALA A 82 -3.23 -5.06 5.15
C ALA A 82 -4.19 -5.49 6.27
N GLU A 83 -5.28 -4.75 6.46
CA GLU A 83 -6.34 -5.10 7.41
C GLU A 83 -7.07 -6.39 7.01
N ALA A 84 -7.40 -6.53 5.74
CA ALA A 84 -8.12 -7.70 5.23
C ALA A 84 -7.29 -8.99 5.26
N VAL A 85 -5.95 -8.92 5.28
CA VAL A 85 -5.07 -10.09 5.41
C VAL A 85 -4.70 -10.40 6.87
N GLU A 86 -5.18 -9.62 7.84
CA GLU A 86 -4.83 -9.82 9.25
C GLU A 86 -5.15 -11.24 9.75
N GLN A 87 -6.24 -11.83 9.28
CA GLN A 87 -6.61 -13.20 9.62
C GLN A 87 -5.57 -14.25 9.17
N CYS A 88 -4.81 -13.99 8.11
CA CYS A 88 -3.76 -14.89 7.63
C CYS A 88 -2.62 -15.07 8.65
N TRP A 89 -2.46 -14.12 9.57
CA TRP A 89 -1.42 -14.12 10.61
C TRP A 89 -1.86 -14.75 11.93
N GLN A 90 -3.12 -15.20 12.04
CA GLN A 90 -3.70 -15.73 13.27
C GLN A 90 -3.76 -17.26 13.28
N THR A 91 -3.12 -17.93 12.33
CA THR A 91 -3.05 -19.39 12.27
C THR A 91 -1.87 -19.93 13.08
N ALA A 92 -1.87 -21.23 13.37
CA ALA A 92 -0.74 -21.93 14.01
C ALA A 92 0.35 -22.36 13.00
N ASP A 93 0.22 -21.97 11.75
CA ASP A 93 1.17 -22.35 10.68
C ASP A 93 2.51 -21.63 10.84
N PRO A 94 3.61 -22.18 10.30
CA PRO A 94 4.90 -21.50 10.22
C PRO A 94 4.79 -20.15 9.52
N PHE A 95 5.60 -19.18 9.94
CA PHE A 95 5.58 -17.80 9.43
C PHE A 95 5.57 -17.71 7.90
N LEU A 96 6.40 -18.47 7.21
CA LEU A 96 6.46 -18.45 5.74
C LEU A 96 5.17 -18.94 5.07
N THR A 97 4.42 -19.84 5.71
CA THR A 97 3.10 -20.27 5.22
C THR A 97 2.07 -19.15 5.38
N GLN A 98 2.06 -18.50 6.55
CA GLN A 98 1.22 -17.33 6.81
C GLN A 98 1.53 -16.18 5.84
N LEU A 99 2.82 -15.92 5.59
CA LEU A 99 3.26 -14.89 4.66
C LEU A 99 2.77 -15.15 3.23
N ILE A 100 2.90 -16.39 2.73
CA ILE A 100 2.38 -16.76 1.41
C ILE A 100 0.86 -16.54 1.35
N ALA A 101 0.13 -16.98 2.37
CA ALA A 101 -1.33 -16.79 2.42
C ALA A 101 -1.70 -15.29 2.41
N ALA A 102 -1.01 -14.48 3.19
CA ALA A 102 -1.20 -13.04 3.23
C ALA A 102 -0.87 -12.37 1.88
N CYS A 103 0.23 -12.75 1.23
CA CYS A 103 0.58 -12.24 -0.10
C CYS A 103 -0.47 -12.62 -1.16
N LEU A 104 -0.91 -13.87 -1.21
CA LEU A 104 -1.93 -14.34 -2.15
C LEU A 104 -3.26 -13.61 -1.94
N ARG A 105 -3.73 -13.53 -0.69
CA ARG A 105 -4.96 -12.83 -0.37
C ARG A 105 -4.85 -11.32 -0.68
N GLY A 106 -3.72 -10.72 -0.36
CA GLY A 106 -3.44 -9.31 -0.64
C GLY A 106 -3.44 -9.01 -2.14
N THR A 107 -2.80 -9.86 -2.96
CA THR A 107 -2.80 -9.69 -4.43
C THR A 107 -4.21 -9.85 -5.01
N GLU A 108 -5.01 -10.80 -4.53
CA GLU A 108 -6.40 -10.98 -4.94
C GLU A 108 -7.25 -9.73 -4.64
N ILE A 109 -7.18 -9.23 -3.40
CA ILE A 109 -7.91 -8.02 -2.96
C ILE A 109 -7.47 -6.81 -3.79
N ALA A 110 -6.17 -6.61 -3.97
CA ALA A 110 -5.65 -5.50 -4.75
C ALA A 110 -6.14 -5.54 -6.21
N ARG A 111 -6.10 -6.70 -6.86
CA ARG A 111 -6.62 -6.87 -8.23
C ARG A 111 -8.12 -6.63 -8.34
N SER A 112 -8.90 -6.93 -7.29
CA SER A 112 -10.34 -6.66 -7.27
C SER A 112 -10.67 -5.18 -7.06
N SER A 113 -9.74 -4.37 -6.57
CA SER A 113 -9.94 -2.94 -6.34
C SER A 113 -10.10 -2.17 -7.66
N PRO A 114 -11.18 -1.39 -7.84
CA PRO A 114 -11.39 -0.59 -9.05
C PRO A 114 -10.25 0.40 -9.32
N ILE A 115 -9.71 1.01 -8.25
CA ILE A 115 -8.62 1.98 -8.38
C ILE A 115 -7.31 1.29 -8.77
N MET A 116 -7.03 0.11 -8.20
CA MET A 116 -5.84 -0.64 -8.56
C MET A 116 -5.90 -1.11 -10.02
N ARG A 117 -7.05 -1.59 -10.49
CA ARG A 117 -7.25 -1.93 -11.91
C ARG A 117 -6.97 -0.73 -12.81
N SER A 118 -7.53 0.43 -12.47
CA SER A 118 -7.31 1.66 -13.24
C SER A 118 -5.85 2.10 -13.26
N LEU A 119 -5.11 1.88 -12.15
CA LEU A 119 -3.67 2.13 -12.09
C LEU A 119 -2.87 1.13 -12.94
N MET A 120 -3.28 -0.14 -12.99
CA MET A 120 -2.62 -1.17 -13.81
C MET A 120 -2.85 -0.95 -15.31
N GLU A 121 -4.03 -0.52 -15.70
CA GLU A 121 -4.34 -0.17 -17.12
C GLU A 121 -3.47 1.00 -17.59
N GLU A 122 -3.06 1.87 -16.68
CA GLU A 122 -2.18 3.01 -16.94
C GLU A 122 -0.80 2.77 -16.29
N HIS A 123 0.05 1.94 -16.87
CA HIS A 123 1.35 1.49 -16.33
C HIS A 123 2.22 2.61 -15.73
N GLN A 124 2.21 3.80 -16.34
CA GLN A 124 2.94 4.96 -15.80
C GLN A 124 2.33 5.47 -14.48
N ALA A 125 1.00 5.42 -14.35
CA ALA A 125 0.31 5.89 -13.16
C ALA A 125 0.60 5.00 -11.94
N LEU A 126 0.69 3.68 -12.13
CA LEU A 126 1.07 2.74 -11.08
C LEU A 126 2.49 3.02 -10.56
N GLY A 127 3.46 3.21 -11.45
CA GLY A 127 4.84 3.55 -11.09
C GLY A 127 4.92 4.86 -10.31
N VAL A 128 4.23 5.91 -10.77
CA VAL A 128 4.16 7.21 -10.07
C VAL A 128 3.53 7.06 -8.69
N ALA A 129 2.42 6.34 -8.58
CA ALA A 129 1.73 6.11 -7.30
C ALA A 129 2.62 5.35 -6.31
N TYR A 130 3.31 4.31 -6.77
CA TYR A 130 4.23 3.50 -5.97
C TYR A 130 5.41 4.34 -5.45
N HIS A 131 6.14 5.04 -6.33
CA HIS A 131 7.28 5.87 -5.93
C HIS A 131 6.88 7.02 -5.01
N ALA A 132 5.74 7.66 -5.26
CA ALA A 132 5.25 8.70 -4.37
C ALA A 132 4.81 8.16 -3.01
N ALA A 133 4.29 6.93 -2.96
CA ALA A 133 3.94 6.25 -1.71
C ALA A 133 5.20 5.84 -0.92
N GLU A 134 6.23 5.28 -1.56
CA GLU A 134 7.51 4.94 -0.88
C GLU A 134 8.12 6.13 -0.15
N GLY A 135 7.98 7.36 -0.69
CA GLY A 135 8.43 8.61 -0.06
C GLY A 135 7.54 9.08 1.09
N SER A 136 6.37 8.49 1.32
CA SER A 136 5.43 8.98 2.33
C SER A 136 5.69 8.39 3.71
N GLU A 137 5.55 9.24 4.76
CA GLU A 137 5.65 8.80 6.15
C GLU A 137 4.55 7.78 6.50
N LEU A 138 3.34 8.02 5.98
CA LEU A 138 2.19 7.13 6.19
C LEU A 138 2.45 5.71 5.67
N TRP A 139 3.06 5.59 4.49
CA TRP A 139 3.46 4.30 3.93
C TRP A 139 4.47 3.58 4.82
N ARG A 140 5.54 4.28 5.22
CA ARG A 140 6.60 3.71 6.07
C ARG A 140 6.06 3.25 7.42
N ALA A 141 5.24 4.09 8.08
CA ALA A 141 4.59 3.73 9.33
C ALA A 141 3.69 2.49 9.17
N LYS A 142 2.87 2.44 8.12
CA LYS A 142 2.00 1.29 7.88
C LYS A 142 2.78 0.01 7.61
N LEU A 143 3.84 0.08 6.81
CA LEU A 143 4.70 -1.07 6.53
C LEU A 143 5.41 -1.57 7.80
N ALA A 144 5.91 -0.65 8.64
CA ALA A 144 6.52 -0.97 9.92
C ALA A 144 5.53 -1.72 10.83
N ASP A 145 4.31 -1.22 10.96
CA ASP A 145 3.30 -1.81 11.83
C ASP A 145 2.77 -3.16 11.35
N THR A 146 2.68 -3.37 10.04
CA THR A 146 2.04 -4.57 9.48
C THR A 146 3.01 -5.69 9.16
N LEU A 147 4.17 -5.39 8.60
CA LEU A 147 5.08 -6.42 8.07
C LEU A 147 6.44 -6.45 8.77
N VAL A 148 7.08 -5.29 9.01
CA VAL A 148 8.43 -5.24 9.56
C VAL A 148 8.50 -5.91 10.92
N ARG A 149 7.59 -5.61 11.85
CA ARG A 149 7.55 -6.23 13.19
C ARG A 149 7.39 -7.75 13.14
N ARG A 150 6.61 -8.27 12.19
CA ARG A 150 6.42 -9.71 11.99
C ARG A 150 7.70 -10.37 11.46
N LEU A 151 8.40 -9.71 10.55
CA LEU A 151 9.69 -10.17 10.05
C LEU A 151 10.76 -10.17 11.13
N GLU A 152 10.79 -9.14 11.98
CA GLU A 152 11.69 -9.09 13.16
C GLU A 152 11.43 -10.25 14.10
N ALA A 153 10.18 -10.50 14.44
CA ALA A 153 9.79 -11.62 15.30
C ALA A 153 10.17 -12.98 14.69
N ALA A 154 9.88 -13.19 13.40
CA ALA A 154 10.23 -14.42 12.70
C ALA A 154 11.76 -14.62 12.56
N ALA A 155 12.51 -13.53 12.35
CA ALA A 155 13.96 -13.58 12.33
C ALA A 155 14.53 -13.93 13.72
N ALA A 156 14.01 -13.34 14.79
CA ALA A 156 14.39 -13.64 16.16
C ALA A 156 14.08 -15.10 16.54
N ALA A 157 12.96 -15.65 16.02
CA ALA A 157 12.59 -17.06 16.19
C ALA A 157 13.44 -18.03 15.31
N GLY A 158 14.25 -17.49 14.39
CA GLY A 158 15.05 -18.31 13.47
C GLY A 158 14.27 -18.92 12.30
N GLU A 159 13.03 -18.49 12.09
CA GLU A 159 12.18 -18.97 11.00
C GLU A 159 12.58 -18.40 9.65
N ILE A 160 13.19 -17.21 9.64
CA ILE A 160 13.72 -16.56 8.44
C ILE A 160 15.15 -16.08 8.65
N ARG A 161 15.77 -15.66 7.56
CA ARG A 161 17.13 -15.05 7.58
C ARG A 161 17.15 -13.76 8.41
N CYS A 162 18.25 -13.52 9.10
CA CYS A 162 18.49 -12.32 9.90
C CYS A 162 19.75 -11.53 9.48
N ASP A 163 20.33 -11.85 8.32
CA ASP A 163 21.50 -11.18 7.76
C ASP A 163 21.13 -9.92 6.94
N LEU A 164 19.86 -9.64 6.78
CA LEU A 164 19.32 -8.41 6.17
C LEU A 164 18.35 -7.73 7.13
N PRO A 165 18.30 -6.39 7.13
CA PRO A 165 17.30 -5.64 7.90
C PRO A 165 15.86 -6.02 7.53
N ALA A 166 14.96 -6.11 8.51
CA ALA A 166 13.56 -6.49 8.29
C ALA A 166 12.80 -5.53 7.34
N ASP A 167 13.12 -4.24 7.38
CA ASP A 167 12.57 -3.25 6.46
C ASP A 167 13.01 -3.48 5.00
N THR A 168 14.23 -3.97 4.78
CA THR A 168 14.70 -4.37 3.45
C THR A 168 13.94 -5.59 2.94
N LEU A 169 13.72 -6.58 3.80
CA LEU A 169 12.90 -7.76 3.48
C LEU A 169 11.45 -7.36 3.21
N ALA A 170 10.89 -6.46 4.01
CA ALA A 170 9.54 -5.96 3.81
C ALA A 170 9.37 -5.27 2.44
N ARG A 171 10.29 -4.38 2.07
CA ARG A 171 10.29 -3.74 0.73
C ARG A 171 10.41 -4.75 -0.40
N TRP A 172 11.22 -5.80 -0.21
CA TRP A 172 11.35 -6.88 -1.19
C TRP A 172 10.03 -7.64 -1.37
N ILE A 173 9.38 -8.04 -0.27
CA ILE A 173 8.09 -8.75 -0.28
C ILE A 173 7.02 -7.90 -0.99
N VAL A 174 6.94 -6.62 -0.65
CA VAL A 174 6.02 -5.68 -1.29
C VAL A 174 6.29 -5.60 -2.80
N ARG A 175 7.56 -5.49 -3.22
CA ARG A 175 7.94 -5.41 -4.64
C ARG A 175 7.52 -6.66 -5.42
N ILE A 176 7.74 -7.86 -4.86
CA ILE A 176 7.27 -9.11 -5.48
C ILE A 176 5.74 -9.14 -5.55
N SER A 177 5.05 -8.78 -4.47
CA SER A 177 3.58 -8.71 -4.47
C SER A 177 3.06 -7.74 -5.53
N PHE A 178 3.72 -6.60 -5.69
CA PHE A 178 3.38 -5.63 -6.76
C PHE A 178 3.58 -6.20 -8.16
N SER A 179 4.69 -6.88 -8.40
CA SER A 179 4.94 -7.54 -9.67
C SER A 179 3.81 -8.53 -10.00
N LEU A 180 3.39 -9.34 -9.02
CA LEU A 180 2.28 -10.28 -9.20
C LEU A 180 0.93 -9.58 -9.37
N ILE A 181 0.67 -8.45 -8.71
CA ILE A 181 -0.56 -7.67 -8.91
C ILE A 181 -0.62 -7.16 -10.36
N ALA A 182 0.47 -6.62 -10.86
CA ALA A 182 0.56 -6.07 -12.21
C ALA A 182 0.46 -7.15 -13.30
N GLU A 183 1.15 -8.26 -13.09
CA GLU A 183 1.21 -9.38 -14.03
C GLU A 183 1.14 -10.71 -13.25
N PRO A 184 0.00 -11.41 -13.30
CA PRO A 184 -0.12 -12.72 -12.66
C PRO A 184 0.91 -13.72 -13.21
N ALA A 185 1.48 -14.52 -12.32
CA ALA A 185 2.42 -15.55 -12.72
C ALA A 185 1.75 -16.61 -13.62
N LYS A 186 2.50 -17.12 -14.59
CA LYS A 186 1.99 -18.08 -15.55
C LYS A 186 1.63 -19.42 -14.91
N PRO A 187 0.63 -20.16 -15.45
CA PRO A 187 0.28 -21.49 -14.95
C PRO A 187 1.46 -22.47 -14.95
N GLU A 188 2.35 -22.41 -15.95
CA GLU A 188 3.56 -23.23 -16.02
C GLU A 188 4.54 -22.99 -14.87
N ASP A 189 4.55 -21.80 -14.27
CA ASP A 189 5.36 -21.44 -13.10
C ASP A 189 4.67 -21.81 -11.76
N GLY A 190 3.50 -22.47 -11.83
CA GLY A 190 2.67 -22.81 -10.68
C GLY A 190 1.79 -21.64 -10.19
N GLY A 191 1.61 -20.62 -11.04
CA GLY A 191 0.88 -19.40 -10.73
C GLY A 191 1.53 -18.59 -9.62
N ASP A 192 0.82 -17.61 -9.08
CA ASP A 192 1.32 -16.75 -8.00
C ASP A 192 1.80 -17.56 -6.79
N LYS A 193 1.09 -18.64 -6.44
CA LYS A 193 1.46 -19.51 -5.32
C LYS A 193 2.79 -20.24 -5.58
N GLY A 194 3.03 -20.70 -6.79
CA GLY A 194 4.29 -21.33 -7.19
C GLY A 194 5.47 -20.37 -7.08
N VAL A 195 5.31 -19.17 -7.65
CA VAL A 195 6.34 -18.11 -7.58
C VAL A 195 6.64 -17.72 -6.14
N LEU A 196 5.63 -17.48 -5.30
CA LEU A 196 5.84 -17.11 -3.90
C LEU A 196 6.52 -18.25 -3.13
N ARG A 197 6.09 -19.48 -3.31
CA ARG A 197 6.67 -20.65 -2.62
C ARG A 197 8.11 -20.91 -3.06
N ASN A 198 8.41 -20.83 -4.33
CA ASN A 198 9.71 -21.24 -4.88
C ASN A 198 10.75 -20.11 -4.83
N LEU A 199 10.34 -18.86 -5.01
CA LEU A 199 11.26 -17.73 -5.09
C LEU A 199 11.24 -16.85 -3.83
N LEU A 200 10.08 -16.48 -3.33
CA LEU A 200 10.00 -15.66 -2.12
C LEU A 200 10.50 -16.42 -0.90
N VAL A 201 10.02 -17.64 -0.67
CA VAL A 201 10.46 -18.47 0.46
C VAL A 201 11.96 -18.70 0.40
N ALA A 202 12.51 -19.07 -0.77
CA ALA A 202 13.95 -19.26 -0.94
C ALA A 202 14.77 -17.99 -0.62
N SER A 203 14.21 -16.79 -0.88
CA SER A 203 14.87 -15.53 -0.56
C SER A 203 14.88 -15.21 0.95
N LEU A 204 13.94 -15.77 1.71
CA LEU A 204 13.77 -15.53 3.14
C LEU A 204 14.32 -16.65 4.05
N THR A 205 14.58 -17.83 3.50
CA THR A 205 15.09 -18.97 4.25
C THR A 205 16.44 -18.63 4.89
N PRO A 206 16.67 -19.04 6.16
CA PRO A 206 17.95 -18.86 6.83
C PRO A 206 19.09 -19.43 5.99
N ARG A 207 20.15 -18.65 5.78
CA ARG A 207 21.36 -19.14 5.11
C ARG A 207 22.28 -19.79 6.14
N ALA A 208 22.74 -21.00 5.87
CA ALA A 208 23.77 -21.62 6.66
C ALA A 208 25.03 -20.75 6.62
N GLN A 209 25.36 -20.09 7.73
CA GLN A 209 26.65 -19.38 7.86
C GLN A 209 27.65 -20.35 8.42
N PRO A 210 28.76 -20.65 7.70
CA PRO A 210 29.82 -21.46 8.27
C PRO A 210 30.37 -20.74 9.51
N GLY A 211 30.17 -21.32 10.70
CA GLY A 211 30.77 -20.88 11.96
C GLY A 211 29.88 -20.00 12.88
N ARG A 212 28.64 -19.71 12.57
CA ARG A 212 27.75 -19.00 13.48
C ARG A 212 26.73 -19.96 14.12
N ARG A 213 26.58 -19.89 15.46
CA ARG A 213 25.51 -20.59 16.17
C ARG A 213 24.16 -19.97 15.81
N PRO A 214 23.08 -20.78 15.65
CA PRO A 214 21.73 -20.24 15.46
C PRO A 214 21.36 -19.39 16.67
N GLY A 215 20.84 -18.17 16.42
CA GLY A 215 20.35 -17.26 17.47
C GLY A 215 21.07 -15.91 17.61
N ASN A 216 22.13 -15.62 16.89
CA ASN A 216 22.82 -14.33 16.96
C ASN A 216 22.48 -13.47 15.74
N CYS A 217 21.29 -12.86 15.74
CA CYS A 217 20.94 -11.80 14.81
C CYS A 217 21.74 -10.53 15.15
N ILE A 218 22.10 -9.74 14.15
CA ILE A 218 22.79 -8.46 14.31
C ILE A 218 21.81 -7.51 15.02
N GLY A 219 22.21 -7.03 16.21
CA GLY A 219 21.53 -5.95 16.93
C GLY A 219 21.78 -4.60 16.28
#